data_fe171880665f22f67921dab10255cbca
#
_entry.id   fe171880665f22f67921dab10255cbca
#
_cell.length_a   1.000
_cell.length_b   1.000
_cell.length_c   1.000
_cell.angle_alpha   90.00
_cell.angle_beta   90.00
_cell.angle_gamma   90.00
#
_symmetry.space_group_name_H-M   'P 1'
#
loop_
_entity.id
_entity.type
_entity.pdbx_description
1 polymer ?
#
loop_
_entity_poly.entity_id
_entity_poly.type
_entity_poly.pdbx_seq_one_letter_code
_entity_poly.pdbx_strand_id
1 'polypeptide(L)'
;NIGPRIAIRGSITGEEDLVIEGRVEGSIALSGHLAVSQAAIIEADLEVDSVDIHGQLDGDINAVTTITLHEGSRVVGNLRAPRIVIADGAQFKGTVEMDVPLPTSVTRQQRR
;
A
#
# COMPACT_ATOMS: atom_id res chain seq x y z
N ASN A 1 -15.05 6.44 5.20
CA ASN A 1 -14.68 5.20 5.87
C ASN A 1 -15.45 4.03 5.31
N ILE A 2 -14.77 2.94 5.10
CA ILE A 2 -15.37 1.73 4.59
C ILE A 2 -15.36 0.70 5.71
N GLY A 3 -16.54 0.30 6.13
CA GLY A 3 -16.67 -0.60 7.26
C GLY A 3 -16.32 -2.04 6.95
N PRO A 4 -16.22 -2.89 7.98
CA PRO A 4 -15.74 -4.26 7.79
C PRO A 4 -16.67 -5.18 7.04
N ARG A 5 -17.91 -4.78 6.87
CA ARG A 5 -18.85 -5.62 6.13
C ARG A 5 -19.15 -5.09 4.74
N ILE A 6 -18.39 -4.10 4.29
CA ILE A 6 -18.62 -3.50 3.00
C ILE A 6 -17.65 -4.07 1.99
N ALA A 7 -18.16 -4.46 0.86
CA ALA A 7 -17.33 -4.89 -0.27
C ALA A 7 -17.54 -3.92 -1.41
N ILE A 8 -16.46 -3.41 -1.97
CA ILE A 8 -16.52 -2.42 -3.02
C ILE A 8 -15.83 -2.97 -4.25
N ARG A 9 -16.47 -2.81 -5.39
CA ARG A 9 -15.88 -3.18 -6.66
C ARG A 9 -15.93 -1.98 -7.57
N GLY A 10 -14.85 -1.73 -8.27
CA GLY A 10 -14.77 -0.64 -9.23
C GLY A 10 -13.67 0.32 -8.87
N SER A 11 -13.87 1.59 -9.19
CA SER A 11 -12.86 2.61 -8.99
C SER A 11 -13.23 3.53 -7.85
N ILE A 12 -12.27 3.84 -7.01
CA ILE A 12 -12.45 4.78 -5.92
C ILE A 12 -11.51 5.94 -6.15
N THR A 13 -12.03 7.15 -6.15
CA THR A 13 -11.20 8.34 -6.28
C THR A 13 -11.55 9.33 -5.18
N GLY A 14 -10.59 10.12 -4.78
CA GLY A 14 -10.83 11.11 -3.75
C GLY A 14 -9.62 11.95 -3.49
N GLU A 15 -9.80 12.98 -2.66
CA GLU A 15 -8.71 13.87 -2.30
C GLU A 15 -8.59 14.00 -0.79
N GLU A 16 -9.15 13.07 -0.05
CA GLU A 16 -9.12 13.10 1.40
C GLU A 16 -8.60 11.78 1.93
N ASP A 17 -8.34 11.74 3.21
CA ASP A 17 -7.91 10.52 3.84
C ASP A 17 -9.03 9.50 3.85
N LEU A 18 -8.66 8.24 3.69
CA LEU A 18 -9.64 7.17 3.65
C LEU A 18 -9.16 6.01 4.50
N VAL A 19 -10.10 5.42 5.23
CA VAL A 19 -9.82 4.23 6.05
C VAL A 19 -10.64 3.08 5.49
N ILE A 20 -9.99 1.96 5.22
CA ILE A 20 -10.65 0.79 4.66
C ILE A 20 -10.59 -0.33 5.68
N GLU A 21 -11.76 -0.84 6.05
CA GLU A 21 -11.85 -1.97 6.97
C GLU A 21 -12.53 -3.17 6.34
N GLY A 22 -12.99 -3.05 5.11
CA GLY A 22 -13.69 -4.12 4.42
C GLY A 22 -12.89 -4.63 3.23
N ARG A 23 -13.60 -5.00 2.18
CA ARG A 23 -12.97 -5.58 1.00
C ARG A 23 -13.13 -4.64 -0.19
N VAL A 24 -12.05 -4.45 -0.92
CA VAL A 24 -12.06 -3.58 -2.09
C VAL A 24 -11.43 -4.30 -3.27
N GLU A 25 -12.11 -4.25 -4.42
CA GLU A 25 -11.60 -4.82 -5.65
C GLU A 25 -11.69 -3.76 -6.74
N GLY A 26 -10.67 -3.67 -7.56
CA GLY A 26 -10.66 -2.72 -8.66
C GLY A 26 -9.46 -1.79 -8.59
N SER A 27 -9.70 -0.50 -8.48
CA SER A 27 -8.60 0.44 -8.37
C SER A 27 -8.96 1.56 -7.40
N ILE A 28 -7.93 2.12 -6.77
CA ILE A 28 -8.11 3.23 -5.84
C ILE A 28 -7.12 4.32 -6.22
N ALA A 29 -7.63 5.52 -6.45
CA ALA A 29 -6.79 6.69 -6.72
C ALA A 29 -7.14 7.75 -5.69
N LEU A 30 -6.19 8.06 -4.82
CA LEU A 30 -6.41 8.97 -3.72
C LEU A 30 -5.28 9.97 -3.63
N SER A 31 -5.63 11.24 -3.48
CA SER A 31 -4.61 12.28 -3.26
C SER A 31 -4.49 12.58 -1.78
N GLY A 32 -4.43 11.57 -0.96
CA GLY A 32 -4.32 11.73 0.49
C GLY A 32 -3.75 10.48 1.10
N HIS A 33 -4.07 10.28 2.35
CA HIS A 33 -3.55 9.14 3.10
C HIS A 33 -4.57 8.00 3.11
N LEU A 34 -4.10 6.80 2.81
CA LEU A 34 -4.95 5.62 2.87
C LEU A 34 -4.51 4.75 4.02
N ALA A 35 -5.46 4.38 4.86
CA ALA A 35 -5.18 3.45 5.96
C ALA A 35 -5.96 2.17 5.71
N VAL A 36 -5.25 1.04 5.77
CA VAL A 36 -5.85 -0.28 5.57
C VAL A 36 -5.85 -0.99 6.90
N SER A 37 -7.03 -1.29 7.41
CA SER A 37 -7.19 -1.91 8.71
C SER A 37 -6.79 -3.38 8.68
N GLN A 38 -6.61 -3.96 9.84
CA GLN A 38 -6.23 -5.36 9.94
C GLN A 38 -7.27 -6.29 9.35
N ALA A 39 -8.53 -5.88 9.34
CA ALA A 39 -9.59 -6.70 8.81
C ALA A 39 -9.80 -6.49 7.31
N ALA A 40 -9.09 -5.55 6.72
CA ALA A 40 -9.32 -5.19 5.34
C ALA A 40 -8.60 -6.14 4.38
N ILE A 41 -9.21 -6.37 3.24
CA ILE A 41 -8.62 -7.14 2.16
C ILE A 41 -8.76 -6.32 0.89
N ILE A 42 -7.65 -6.02 0.25
CA ILE A 42 -7.67 -5.21 -0.95
C ILE A 42 -7.05 -5.99 -2.10
N GLU A 43 -7.80 -6.08 -3.19
CA GLU A 43 -7.32 -6.73 -4.41
C GLU A 43 -7.44 -5.71 -5.51
N ALA A 44 -6.57 -4.72 -5.50
CA ALA A 44 -6.71 -3.59 -6.40
C ALA A 44 -5.38 -2.91 -6.64
N ASP A 45 -5.38 -2.03 -7.65
CA ASP A 45 -4.25 -1.16 -7.89
C ASP A 45 -4.45 0.10 -7.07
N LEU A 46 -3.42 0.55 -6.39
CA LEU A 46 -3.49 1.73 -5.55
C LEU A 46 -2.60 2.85 -6.08
N GLU A 47 -3.15 4.05 -6.11
CA GLU A 47 -2.37 5.25 -6.40
C GLU A 47 -2.72 6.25 -5.32
N VAL A 48 -1.82 6.45 -4.38
CA VAL A 48 -2.09 7.28 -3.22
C VAL A 48 -0.86 8.12 -2.91
N ASP A 49 -1.02 9.12 -2.05
CA ASP A 49 0.12 9.88 -1.60
C ASP A 49 0.88 9.08 -0.56
N SER A 50 0.20 8.60 0.47
CA SER A 50 0.83 7.73 1.44
C SER A 50 -0.17 6.67 1.86
N VAL A 51 0.34 5.53 2.33
CA VAL A 51 -0.52 4.44 2.72
C VAL A 51 0.07 3.70 3.91
N ASP A 52 -0.80 3.37 4.86
CA ASP A 52 -0.44 2.52 5.99
C ASP A 52 -1.24 1.24 5.84
N ILE A 53 -0.56 0.11 5.85
CA ILE A 53 -1.22 -1.17 5.64
C ILE A 53 -1.07 -2.02 6.88
N HIS A 54 -2.21 -2.40 7.45
CA HIS A 54 -2.25 -3.32 8.59
C HIS A 54 -2.90 -4.63 8.21
N GLY A 55 -3.53 -4.71 7.04
CA GLY A 55 -4.26 -5.89 6.62
C GLY A 55 -3.59 -6.57 5.43
N GLN A 56 -4.41 -7.05 4.51
CA GLN A 56 -3.92 -7.80 3.36
C GLN A 56 -4.16 -7.02 2.09
N LEU A 57 -3.16 -7.02 1.21
CA LEU A 57 -3.26 -6.30 -0.04
C LEU A 57 -2.62 -7.09 -1.17
N ASP A 58 -3.36 -7.25 -2.26
CA ASP A 58 -2.85 -7.86 -3.48
C ASP A 58 -2.93 -6.83 -4.59
N GLY A 59 -1.88 -6.67 -5.35
CA GLY A 59 -1.89 -5.79 -6.52
C GLY A 59 -0.74 -4.81 -6.48
N ASP A 60 -0.83 -3.81 -7.34
CA ASP A 60 0.22 -2.81 -7.46
C ASP A 60 -0.09 -1.61 -6.59
N ILE A 61 0.93 -1.08 -5.95
CA ILE A 61 0.79 0.12 -5.14
C ILE A 61 1.76 1.17 -5.66
N ASN A 62 1.22 2.34 -5.98
CA ASN A 62 2.04 3.48 -6.34
C ASN A 62 1.77 4.57 -5.32
N ALA A 63 2.77 4.94 -4.57
CA ALA A 63 2.65 6.03 -3.60
C ALA A 63 3.57 7.16 -3.99
N VAL A 64 3.12 8.37 -3.78
CA VAL A 64 3.91 9.54 -4.11
C VAL A 64 4.92 9.84 -3.02
N THR A 65 4.60 9.50 -1.79
CA THR A 65 5.41 9.84 -0.64
C THR A 65 5.96 8.61 0.09
N THR A 66 5.09 7.81 0.68
CA THR A 66 5.54 6.73 1.55
C THR A 66 4.56 5.58 1.56
N ILE A 67 5.11 4.37 1.60
CA ILE A 67 4.32 3.18 1.87
C ILE A 67 4.84 2.61 3.19
N THR A 68 3.95 2.40 4.15
CA THR A 68 4.32 1.83 5.44
C THR A 68 3.57 0.53 5.65
N LEU A 69 4.32 -0.53 5.87
CA LEU A 69 3.76 -1.83 6.16
C LEU A 69 3.91 -2.08 7.65
N HIS A 70 2.79 -2.20 8.34
CA HIS A 70 2.81 -2.37 9.78
C HIS A 70 2.82 -3.85 10.16
N GLU A 71 3.01 -4.11 11.42
CA GLU A 71 3.04 -5.47 11.92
C GLU A 71 1.74 -6.18 11.59
N GLY A 72 1.85 -7.40 11.11
CA GLY A 72 0.68 -8.20 10.76
C GLY A 72 0.17 -7.97 9.34
N SER A 73 0.75 -7.04 8.62
CA SER A 73 0.32 -6.78 7.27
C SER A 73 0.87 -7.82 6.31
N ARG A 74 0.16 -8.02 5.20
CA ARG A 74 0.61 -8.93 4.17
C ARG A 74 0.35 -8.28 2.82
N VAL A 75 1.40 -8.13 2.05
CA VAL A 75 1.31 -7.47 0.74
C VAL A 75 1.91 -8.38 -0.31
N VAL A 76 1.18 -8.55 -1.40
CA VAL A 76 1.65 -9.34 -2.53
C VAL A 76 1.49 -8.47 -3.77
N GLY A 77 2.54 -8.37 -4.56
CA GLY A 77 2.51 -7.60 -5.79
C GLY A 77 3.67 -6.65 -5.90
N ASN A 78 3.47 -5.54 -6.59
CA ASN A 78 4.51 -4.57 -6.81
C ASN A 78 4.29 -3.32 -6.00
N LEU A 79 5.35 -2.82 -5.39
CA LEU A 79 5.31 -1.57 -4.66
C LEU A 79 6.21 -0.55 -5.33
N ARG A 80 5.74 0.66 -5.45
CA ARG A 80 6.54 1.73 -6.02
C ARG A 80 6.32 3.00 -5.22
N ALA A 81 7.40 3.50 -4.65
CA ALA A 81 7.34 4.71 -3.84
C ALA A 81 8.75 5.23 -3.61
N PRO A 82 8.89 6.54 -3.33
CA PRO A 82 10.20 7.07 -2.95
C PRO A 82 10.66 6.55 -1.60
N ARG A 83 9.74 6.17 -0.74
CA ARG A 83 10.10 5.64 0.57
C ARG A 83 9.18 4.49 0.94
N ILE A 84 9.76 3.40 1.37
CA ILE A 84 8.99 2.24 1.82
C ILE A 84 9.52 1.83 3.18
N VAL A 85 8.62 1.73 4.15
CA VAL A 85 8.96 1.33 5.50
C VAL A 85 8.27 0.01 5.78
N ILE A 86 9.01 -0.97 6.23
CA ILE A 86 8.47 -2.28 6.55
C ILE A 86 8.77 -2.56 8.01
N ALA A 87 7.73 -2.72 8.82
CA ALA A 87 7.88 -2.97 10.23
C ALA A 87 8.15 -4.46 10.48
N ASP A 88 8.65 -4.76 11.66
CA ASP A 88 8.85 -6.15 12.03
C ASP A 88 7.50 -6.85 12.06
N GLY A 89 7.42 -8.03 11.51
CA GLY A 89 6.18 -8.77 11.48
C GLY A 89 5.36 -8.55 10.23
N ALA A 90 5.75 -7.59 9.39
CA ALA A 90 5.09 -7.38 8.12
C ALA A 90 5.61 -8.39 7.11
N GLN A 91 4.74 -8.81 6.20
CA GLN A 91 5.13 -9.76 5.16
C GLN A 91 4.93 -9.14 3.81
N PHE A 92 5.93 -9.26 2.97
CA PHE A 92 5.85 -8.73 1.62
C PHE A 92 6.36 -9.76 0.64
N LYS A 93 5.66 -9.91 -0.47
CA LYS A 93 6.06 -10.82 -1.50
C LYS A 93 5.86 -10.15 -2.84
N GLY A 94 6.90 -10.04 -3.63
CA GLY A 94 6.83 -9.40 -4.92
C GLY A 94 8.00 -8.49 -5.17
N THR A 95 7.75 -7.39 -5.89
CA THR A 95 8.79 -6.48 -6.32
C THR A 95 8.63 -5.11 -5.66
N VAL A 96 9.73 -4.53 -5.25
CA VAL A 96 9.74 -3.19 -4.69
C VAL A 96 10.58 -2.30 -5.58
N GLU A 97 10.01 -1.16 -5.97
CA GLU A 97 10.73 -0.16 -6.73
C GLU A 97 10.70 1.15 -5.96
N MET A 98 11.86 1.67 -5.65
CA MET A 98 11.97 2.94 -4.97
C MET A 98 12.44 3.98 -5.96
N ASP A 99 11.61 4.99 -6.18
CA ASP A 99 11.88 5.99 -7.19
C ASP A 99 12.62 7.17 -6.58
N VAL A 100 13.83 6.92 -6.11
CA VAL A 100 14.62 7.92 -5.42
C VAL A 100 15.99 8.00 -6.07
N PRO A 101 16.53 9.19 -6.29
CA PRO A 101 17.87 9.34 -6.85
C PRO A 101 18.91 9.02 -5.78
N LEU A 102 19.25 7.75 -5.65
CA LEU A 102 20.14 7.29 -4.62
C LEU A 102 21.58 7.17 -5.08
N PRO A 103 22.53 7.35 -4.17
CA PRO A 103 23.91 7.02 -4.47
C PRO A 103 24.01 5.53 -4.76
N THR A 104 24.94 5.17 -5.60
CA THR A 104 25.09 3.80 -6.01
C THR A 104 25.30 2.85 -4.85
N SER A 105 26.00 3.29 -3.86
CA SER A 105 26.32 2.41 -2.75
C SER A 105 25.11 1.99 -1.95
N VAL A 106 24.07 2.80 -1.97
CA VAL A 106 22.89 2.46 -1.22
C VAL A 106 22.04 1.43 -1.95
N THR A 107 22.07 1.51 -3.25
CA THR A 107 21.21 0.64 -4.05
C THR A 107 21.45 -0.81 -3.83
N ARG A 108 22.70 -1.20 -3.53
CA ARG A 108 22.97 -2.58 -3.37
C ARG A 108 22.30 -3.21 -2.23
N GLN A 109 21.95 -2.46 -1.24
CA GLN A 109 21.40 -3.06 -0.05
C GLN A 109 20.01 -3.50 -0.20
N GLN A 110 19.42 -3.11 -1.28
CA GLN A 110 18.08 -3.50 -1.45
C GLN A 110 17.92 -4.88 -1.83
N ARG A 111 18.99 -5.51 -2.20
CA ARG A 111 18.85 -6.75 -2.73
C ARG A 111 18.89 -7.76 -1.86
N ARG A 112 18.58 -7.84 -1.06
CA ARG A 112 18.71 -8.92 -0.31
C ARG A 112 17.76 -9.08 0.45
#